data_986780b72dca09d78e74751a18ad1c49
#
_entry.id   986780b72dca09d78e74751a18ad1c49
#
_cell.length_a   1.000
_cell.length_b   1.000
_cell.length_c   1.000
_cell.angle_alpha   90.00
_cell.angle_beta   90.00
_cell.angle_gamma   90.00
#
_symmetry.space_group_name_H-M   'P 1'
#
loop_
_entity.id
_entity.type
_entity.pdbx_description
1 polymer ?
#
loop_
_entity_poly.entity_id
_entity_poly.type
_entity_poly.pdbx_seq_one_letter_code
_entity_poly.pdbx_strand_id
1 'polypeptide(L)'
;MKKVKFLLLPVVMVMTFGCQKFFDVNPQGVASPTQLKSKAGVGALLVGAYSLLDGVGSGTTQWHASVDNWVFGGVASDDAVKGTDAGDQPEQSFIEQYNWVADNTHFRGKWQHSYDAIARCNEVILFATDPDVKDMTDAEKTQAVAEARFLRGHYHFEAKKMWGNVPYIDEKTYKPNDPTGVLVTNTADIWPKIEADFAFAAANLPATQAQKGRATRWAAKSYLGKALLFQKKWAAAKTELLDVYNNSGKSLVTSFHDNFRTATNNNRESIFEVQFSINDGTGGQNGGKGSTLNWPYTSTSPGRGCCGFYLPSHNLVNAYRTDATGLPLIGAVADGSQDTYNNVDVPNDQGLKFSDAWTLDNSQPVDPRLDWTVGRRGVTFLDWGKMPGSSWIRDQNYSGPFTGKKWMYYLSEENSTTHATDRRSVNNNFRLIRLSHVILWLAECEAELGNLAQAQTYVNLIRNRAKGSPVQDASVNTKVEPYATGTFATRGAAFAINAVRHEQRLEFAMEGHRFFDLVRWGIAEKVLNAYVAKESVSGRGWDGRTFTKRAYLVGKTFTAKNNLYPIPADEILNSQKDGKSVLTQNPGY
;
A
#
# COMPACT_ATOMS: atom_id res chain seq x y z
N MET A 1 0.09 17.65 93.72
CA MET A 1 -1.36 17.77 93.68
C MET A 1 -1.70 19.01 92.85
N LYS A 2 -2.17 18.88 91.62
CA LYS A 2 -3.11 19.77 90.92
C LYS A 2 -3.56 19.08 89.66
N LYS A 3 -4.83 18.90 89.51
CA LYS A 3 -5.56 18.23 88.45
C LYS A 3 -5.45 19.04 87.18
N VAL A 4 -5.04 18.44 86.04
CA VAL A 4 -5.31 18.95 84.71
C VAL A 4 -6.34 17.98 84.10
N LYS A 5 -7.52 18.51 83.88
CA LYS A 5 -8.64 17.82 83.25
C LYS A 5 -8.49 17.87 81.73
N PHE A 6 -8.77 16.74 81.14
CA PHE A 6 -8.99 16.47 79.70
C PHE A 6 -9.92 17.48 79.03
N LEU A 7 -9.46 18.03 77.95
CA LEU A 7 -10.30 18.67 76.91
C LEU A 7 -9.77 18.21 75.56
N LEU A 8 -10.05 16.98 75.24
CA LEU A 8 -9.80 16.33 73.94
C LEU A 8 -11.07 15.62 73.51
N LEU A 9 -11.88 16.29 72.77
CA LEU A 9 -12.92 15.88 71.80
C LEU A 9 -13.89 17.07 71.65
N PRO A 10 -14.09 17.61 70.45
CA PRO A 10 -14.46 16.97 69.20
C PRO A 10 -13.84 17.70 67.98
N VAL A 11 -12.76 17.19 67.44
CA VAL A 11 -12.21 17.65 66.13
C VAL A 11 -12.26 16.54 65.07
N VAL A 12 -12.75 15.35 65.36
CA VAL A 12 -12.72 14.20 64.43
C VAL A 12 -13.99 13.98 63.60
N MET A 13 -14.98 14.87 63.67
CA MET A 13 -16.27 14.59 63.00
C MET A 13 -16.67 15.59 61.88
N VAL A 14 -15.69 16.20 61.19
CA VAL A 14 -15.99 17.08 60.04
C VAL A 14 -15.25 16.65 58.74
N MET A 15 -14.58 15.53 58.72
CA MET A 15 -13.86 15.11 57.49
C MET A 15 -14.45 13.93 56.71
N THR A 16 -15.77 13.73 56.75
CA THR A 16 -16.43 12.66 55.96
C THR A 16 -17.44 13.15 54.91
N PHE A 17 -17.44 14.43 54.60
CA PHE A 17 -18.12 14.92 53.39
C PHE A 17 -17.06 15.32 52.34
N GLY A 18 -16.22 14.38 51.93
CA GLY A 18 -15.41 14.53 50.73
C GLY A 18 -16.34 14.48 49.52
N CYS A 19 -16.45 15.57 48.78
CA CYS A 19 -17.16 15.61 47.52
C CYS A 19 -16.60 14.55 46.56
N GLN A 20 -17.27 13.41 46.43
CA GLN A 20 -16.96 12.41 45.38
C GLN A 20 -16.95 13.01 43.96
N LYS A 21 -17.69 14.11 43.75
CA LYS A 21 -17.73 14.85 42.49
C LYS A 21 -16.43 15.63 42.16
N PHE A 22 -15.49 15.79 43.10
CA PHE A 22 -14.27 16.55 42.85
C PHE A 22 -13.21 15.69 42.10
N PHE A 23 -13.35 14.37 42.09
CA PHE A 23 -12.48 13.44 41.38
C PHE A 23 -13.05 12.99 40.01
N ASP A 24 -14.31 13.33 39.72
CA ASP A 24 -14.94 13.12 38.41
C ASP A 24 -14.58 14.28 37.45
N VAL A 25 -13.29 14.58 37.32
CA VAL A 25 -12.83 15.49 36.26
C VAL A 25 -12.73 14.66 34.98
N ASN A 26 -13.67 14.84 34.06
CA ASN A 26 -13.50 14.35 32.70
C ASN A 26 -12.18 14.90 32.16
N PRO A 27 -11.23 14.06 31.72
CA PRO A 27 -9.99 14.53 31.15
C PRO A 27 -10.29 15.53 30.02
N GLN A 28 -9.70 16.72 30.08
CA GLN A 28 -9.89 17.68 29.00
C GLN A 28 -9.37 17.10 27.68
N GLY A 29 -10.18 17.13 26.64
CA GLY A 29 -9.85 16.60 25.34
C GLY A 29 -10.32 15.16 25.05
N VAL A 30 -10.98 14.50 26.02
CA VAL A 30 -11.65 13.20 25.81
C VAL A 30 -13.16 13.42 25.74
N ALA A 31 -13.77 13.00 24.63
CA ALA A 31 -15.23 13.07 24.50
C ALA A 31 -15.89 12.09 25.50
N SER A 32 -16.88 12.57 26.25
CA SER A 32 -17.65 11.68 27.12
C SER A 32 -18.53 10.73 26.29
N PRO A 33 -18.91 9.56 26.83
CA PRO A 33 -19.85 8.67 26.14
C PRO A 33 -21.15 9.36 25.72
N THR A 34 -21.65 10.31 26.53
CA THR A 34 -22.83 11.11 26.20
C THR A 34 -22.62 12.01 24.98
N GLN A 35 -21.45 12.62 24.84
CA GLN A 35 -21.12 13.46 23.67
C GLN A 35 -21.01 12.61 22.40
N LEU A 36 -20.54 11.37 22.52
CA LEU A 36 -20.42 10.43 21.38
C LEU A 36 -21.78 9.90 20.91
N LYS A 37 -22.80 9.89 21.78
CA LYS A 37 -24.19 9.50 21.45
C LYS A 37 -24.94 10.63 20.73
N SER A 38 -24.36 11.13 19.65
CA SER A 38 -24.95 12.19 18.82
C SER A 38 -24.45 12.07 17.38
N LYS A 39 -25.13 12.70 16.43
CA LYS A 39 -24.72 12.80 15.03
C LYS A 39 -23.29 13.35 14.89
N ALA A 40 -22.98 14.37 15.68
CA ALA A 40 -21.63 14.95 15.70
C ALA A 40 -20.59 13.97 16.23
N GLY A 41 -20.92 13.23 17.31
CA GLY A 41 -20.06 12.20 17.89
C GLY A 41 -19.80 11.04 16.94
N VAL A 42 -20.84 10.47 16.34
CA VAL A 42 -20.71 9.41 15.32
C VAL A 42 -19.88 9.91 14.13
N GLY A 43 -20.08 11.17 13.69
CA GLY A 43 -19.29 11.78 12.64
C GLY A 43 -17.80 11.91 13.00
N ALA A 44 -17.48 12.28 14.24
CA ALA A 44 -16.11 12.39 14.73
C ALA A 44 -15.41 11.01 14.81
N LEU A 45 -16.11 9.99 15.33
CA LEU A 45 -15.62 8.61 15.36
C LEU A 45 -15.33 8.11 13.93
N LEU A 46 -16.22 8.38 12.99
CA LEU A 46 -16.04 7.99 11.60
C LEU A 46 -14.83 8.68 10.95
N VAL A 47 -14.60 9.98 11.22
CA VAL A 47 -13.38 10.67 10.82
C VAL A 47 -12.15 9.99 11.43
N GLY A 48 -12.21 9.63 12.71
CA GLY A 48 -11.14 8.88 13.40
C GLY A 48 -10.86 7.51 12.78
N ALA A 49 -11.86 6.82 12.22
CA ALA A 49 -11.66 5.57 11.50
C ALA A 49 -11.03 5.79 10.10
N TYR A 50 -11.41 6.85 9.38
CA TYR A 50 -10.81 7.23 8.11
C TYR A 50 -9.37 7.72 8.24
N SER A 51 -9.03 8.41 9.34
CA SER A 51 -7.69 9.00 9.52
C SER A 51 -6.59 7.94 9.49
N LEU A 52 -6.88 6.72 9.91
CA LEU A 52 -5.90 5.63 9.91
C LEU A 52 -5.60 5.06 8.51
N LEU A 53 -6.32 5.47 7.46
CA LEU A 53 -6.01 5.04 6.09
C LEU A 53 -4.64 5.51 5.61
N ASP A 54 -4.11 6.59 6.19
CA ASP A 54 -2.78 7.11 5.85
C ASP A 54 -1.62 6.24 6.37
N GLY A 55 -1.91 5.29 7.25
CA GLY A 55 -0.92 4.41 7.87
C GLY A 55 -0.26 5.01 9.13
N VAL A 56 -0.71 6.19 9.58
CA VAL A 56 -0.21 6.84 10.79
C VAL A 56 -1.19 6.56 11.93
N GLY A 57 -0.72 5.87 12.96
CA GLY A 57 -1.56 5.49 14.11
C GLY A 57 -0.83 5.60 15.43
N SER A 58 -1.57 5.43 16.54
CA SER A 58 -1.04 5.51 17.88
C SER A 58 0.04 4.42 18.13
N GLY A 59 1.22 4.85 18.54
CA GLY A 59 2.27 3.96 19.03
C GLY A 59 3.14 3.28 17.98
N THR A 60 2.93 3.54 16.68
CA THR A 60 3.75 2.95 15.62
C THR A 60 4.52 4.01 14.83
N THR A 61 5.67 3.63 14.27
CA THR A 61 6.37 4.47 13.31
C THR A 61 5.55 4.55 12.01
N GLN A 62 5.48 5.73 11.43
CA GLN A 62 4.62 6.04 10.29
C GLN A 62 4.81 5.15 9.05
N TRP A 63 6.02 4.59 8.84
CA TRP A 63 6.29 3.69 7.70
C TRP A 63 5.93 2.23 7.94
N HIS A 64 5.64 1.80 9.19
CA HIS A 64 5.25 0.43 9.49
C HIS A 64 3.91 0.04 8.85
N ALA A 65 3.00 1.01 8.71
CA ALA A 65 1.67 0.76 8.17
C ALA A 65 1.34 1.63 6.94
N SER A 66 2.37 2.19 6.29
CA SER A 66 2.19 3.06 5.13
C SER A 66 1.15 2.53 4.15
N VAL A 67 0.27 3.41 3.69
CA VAL A 67 -0.86 3.06 2.80
C VAL A 67 -0.40 2.42 1.49
N ASP A 68 0.76 2.80 0.99
CA ASP A 68 1.35 2.26 -0.24
C ASP A 68 2.00 0.88 -0.06
N ASN A 69 2.00 0.32 1.15
CA ASN A 69 2.61 -0.99 1.46
C ASN A 69 4.02 -1.19 0.89
N TRP A 70 4.80 -0.11 0.77
CA TRP A 70 6.11 -0.15 0.10
C TRP A 70 7.07 -1.18 0.72
N VAL A 71 7.03 -1.40 2.05
CA VAL A 71 7.85 -2.41 2.71
C VAL A 71 7.38 -3.82 2.35
N PHE A 72 6.10 -4.11 2.57
CA PHE A 72 5.56 -5.48 2.51
C PHE A 72 5.15 -5.91 1.10
N GLY A 73 4.76 -4.97 0.25
CA GLY A 73 4.31 -5.26 -1.10
C GLY A 73 5.36 -4.97 -2.18
N GLY A 74 6.27 -4.04 -1.90
CA GLY A 74 7.31 -3.60 -2.81
C GLY A 74 8.68 -4.20 -2.50
N VAL A 75 9.26 -3.90 -1.32
CA VAL A 75 10.60 -4.38 -0.92
C VAL A 75 10.65 -5.90 -0.79
N ALA A 76 9.58 -6.54 -0.35
CA ALA A 76 9.49 -8.01 -0.30
C ALA A 76 9.34 -8.67 -1.68
N SER A 77 9.25 -7.88 -2.78
CA SER A 77 9.04 -8.37 -4.14
C SER A 77 10.27 -8.19 -5.04
N ASP A 78 10.11 -8.54 -6.31
CA ASP A 78 11.10 -8.31 -7.37
C ASP A 78 11.03 -6.90 -7.99
N ASP A 79 10.16 -6.01 -7.49
CA ASP A 79 10.02 -4.64 -8.00
C ASP A 79 10.99 -3.65 -7.35
N ALA A 80 11.29 -3.82 -6.07
CA ALA A 80 12.06 -2.83 -5.33
C ALA A 80 13.04 -3.46 -4.35
N VAL A 81 13.99 -2.66 -3.92
CA VAL A 81 14.93 -2.97 -2.85
C VAL A 81 14.70 -2.03 -1.68
N LYS A 82 15.18 -2.40 -0.51
CA LYS A 82 15.13 -1.52 0.66
C LYS A 82 15.73 -0.15 0.34
N GLY A 83 16.88 -0.13 -0.33
CA GLY A 83 17.60 1.11 -0.64
C GLY A 83 18.47 1.60 0.51
N THR A 84 18.77 2.90 0.51
CA THR A 84 19.61 3.59 1.51
C THR A 84 21.01 2.96 1.65
N ASP A 85 21.43 2.52 2.84
CA ASP A 85 22.63 1.74 3.11
C ASP A 85 22.32 0.50 3.94
N ALA A 86 23.31 -0.34 4.19
CA ALA A 86 23.13 -1.60 4.91
C ALA A 86 22.69 -1.42 6.37
N GLY A 87 23.11 -0.33 7.02
CA GLY A 87 22.91 -0.12 8.47
C GLY A 87 21.59 0.56 8.84
N ASP A 88 20.95 1.26 7.89
CA ASP A 88 19.72 2.00 8.14
C ASP A 88 18.51 1.06 8.04
N GLN A 89 17.63 1.04 9.06
CA GLN A 89 16.47 0.15 9.16
C GLN A 89 16.79 -1.33 8.88
N PRO A 90 17.66 -1.98 9.68
CA PRO A 90 18.13 -3.35 9.40
C PRO A 90 16.99 -4.38 9.36
N GLU A 91 15.90 -4.17 10.09
CA GLU A 91 14.73 -5.04 10.07
C GLU A 91 14.04 -5.11 8.70
N GLN A 92 14.10 -4.03 7.91
CA GLN A 92 13.62 -4.05 6.52
C GLN A 92 14.54 -4.87 5.62
N SER A 93 15.85 -4.91 5.90
CA SER A 93 16.78 -5.80 5.19
C SER A 93 16.42 -7.27 5.40
N PHE A 94 15.94 -7.65 6.60
CA PHE A 94 15.46 -9.01 6.84
C PHE A 94 14.18 -9.32 6.02
N ILE A 95 13.31 -8.30 5.80
CA ILE A 95 12.13 -8.47 4.95
C ILE A 95 12.55 -8.70 3.49
N GLU A 96 13.46 -7.87 2.95
CA GLU A 96 14.01 -8.00 1.61
C GLU A 96 14.71 -9.35 1.37
N GLN A 97 15.37 -9.88 2.39
CA GLN A 97 16.16 -11.10 2.33
C GLN A 97 15.37 -12.37 2.68
N TYR A 98 14.06 -12.28 2.88
CA TYR A 98 13.17 -13.39 3.28
C TYR A 98 13.55 -14.08 4.60
N ASN A 99 14.31 -13.38 5.44
CA ASN A 99 14.70 -13.83 6.78
C ASN A 99 13.75 -13.26 7.84
N TRP A 100 12.48 -13.69 7.78
CA TRP A 100 11.43 -13.14 8.61
C TRP A 100 11.36 -13.81 9.97
N VAL A 101 11.28 -13.00 11.01
CA VAL A 101 11.17 -13.41 12.41
C VAL A 101 9.98 -12.69 13.06
N ALA A 102 9.33 -13.35 14.02
CA ALA A 102 8.09 -12.86 14.61
C ALA A 102 8.26 -11.63 15.53
N ASP A 103 9.48 -11.29 15.92
CA ASP A 103 9.82 -10.11 16.73
C ASP A 103 10.15 -8.86 15.91
N ASN A 104 10.12 -8.92 14.57
CA ASN A 104 10.34 -7.77 13.70
C ASN A 104 9.29 -6.69 13.96
N THR A 105 9.74 -5.48 14.30
CA THR A 105 8.86 -4.36 14.72
C THR A 105 7.94 -3.87 13.60
N HIS A 106 8.29 -4.07 12.33
CA HIS A 106 7.44 -3.71 11.20
C HIS A 106 6.16 -4.56 11.16
N PHE A 107 6.26 -5.87 11.43
CA PHE A 107 5.09 -6.74 11.49
C PHE A 107 4.18 -6.35 12.66
N ARG A 108 4.77 -6.11 13.84
CA ARG A 108 4.02 -5.65 15.02
C ARG A 108 3.31 -4.32 14.74
N GLY A 109 4.03 -3.33 14.21
CA GLY A 109 3.46 -2.02 13.92
C GLY A 109 2.30 -2.08 12.94
N LYS A 110 2.40 -2.89 11.87
CA LYS A 110 1.31 -3.07 10.90
C LYS A 110 0.11 -3.80 11.52
N TRP A 111 0.35 -4.81 12.38
CA TRP A 111 -0.71 -5.53 13.08
C TRP A 111 -1.48 -4.59 14.00
N GLN A 112 -0.77 -3.90 14.91
CA GLN A 112 -1.38 -2.97 15.87
C GLN A 112 -2.18 -1.88 15.19
N HIS A 113 -1.63 -1.29 14.11
CA HIS A 113 -2.34 -0.30 13.31
C HIS A 113 -3.65 -0.87 12.71
N SER A 114 -3.60 -2.08 12.16
CA SER A 114 -4.77 -2.71 11.56
C SER A 114 -5.89 -2.95 12.58
N TYR A 115 -5.53 -3.42 13.78
CA TYR A 115 -6.52 -3.70 14.82
C TYR A 115 -7.00 -2.45 15.58
N ASP A 116 -6.18 -1.39 15.71
CA ASP A 116 -6.66 -0.06 16.16
C ASP A 116 -7.73 0.47 15.19
N ALA A 117 -7.47 0.38 13.89
CA ALA A 117 -8.43 0.82 12.89
C ALA A 117 -9.73 -0.01 12.88
N ILE A 118 -9.64 -1.33 13.06
CA ILE A 118 -10.80 -2.22 13.21
C ILE A 118 -11.63 -1.83 14.46
N ALA A 119 -10.96 -1.55 15.58
CA ALA A 119 -11.61 -1.10 16.80
C ALA A 119 -12.40 0.18 16.58
N ARG A 120 -11.78 1.20 15.95
CA ARG A 120 -12.47 2.47 15.62
C ARG A 120 -13.68 2.26 14.70
N CYS A 121 -13.58 1.36 13.73
CA CYS A 121 -14.73 1.02 12.87
C CYS A 121 -15.87 0.39 13.69
N ASN A 122 -15.56 -0.49 14.63
CA ASN A 122 -16.55 -1.10 15.51
C ASN A 122 -17.20 -0.07 16.45
N GLU A 123 -16.43 0.89 16.96
CA GLU A 123 -17.00 2.01 17.75
C GLU A 123 -18.01 2.81 16.93
N VAL A 124 -17.69 3.17 15.68
CA VAL A 124 -18.66 3.85 14.80
C VAL A 124 -19.94 3.05 14.69
N ILE A 125 -19.86 1.73 14.47
CA ILE A 125 -21.05 0.88 14.32
C ILE A 125 -21.86 0.84 15.63
N LEU A 126 -21.21 0.65 16.77
CA LEU A 126 -21.86 0.62 18.08
C LEU A 126 -22.61 1.93 18.37
N PHE A 127 -21.94 3.08 18.18
CA PHE A 127 -22.57 4.38 18.45
C PHE A 127 -23.64 4.74 17.41
N ALA A 128 -23.42 4.46 16.11
CA ALA A 128 -24.43 4.73 15.09
C ALA A 128 -25.71 3.90 15.29
N THR A 129 -25.62 2.71 15.87
CA THR A 129 -26.76 1.83 16.15
C THR A 129 -27.34 1.98 17.57
N ASP A 130 -26.71 2.81 18.41
CA ASP A 130 -27.18 3.04 19.78
C ASP A 130 -28.59 3.71 19.75
N PRO A 131 -29.59 3.17 20.46
CA PRO A 131 -30.91 3.72 20.48
C PRO A 131 -31.03 5.13 21.12
N ASP A 132 -30.02 5.55 21.89
CA ASP A 132 -29.98 6.89 22.48
C ASP A 132 -29.54 7.97 21.47
N VAL A 133 -29.01 7.63 20.31
CA VAL A 133 -28.72 8.58 19.23
C VAL A 133 -30.01 8.92 18.50
N LYS A 134 -30.59 10.06 18.86
CA LYS A 134 -31.91 10.51 18.39
C LYS A 134 -31.85 11.55 17.26
N ASP A 135 -30.72 12.17 17.08
CA ASP A 135 -30.49 13.26 16.11
C ASP A 135 -30.00 12.78 14.74
N MET A 136 -30.02 11.47 14.50
CA MET A 136 -29.73 10.84 13.20
C MET A 136 -30.98 10.12 12.68
N THR A 137 -31.22 10.29 11.37
CA THR A 137 -32.22 9.47 10.64
C THR A 137 -31.68 8.05 10.42
N ASP A 138 -32.57 7.09 10.15
CA ASP A 138 -32.17 5.70 9.85
C ASP A 138 -31.27 5.61 8.62
N ALA A 139 -31.48 6.47 7.61
CA ALA A 139 -30.63 6.55 6.43
C ALA A 139 -29.21 7.02 6.78
N GLU A 140 -29.06 8.04 7.64
CA GLU A 140 -27.75 8.52 8.10
C GLU A 140 -27.03 7.48 8.96
N LYS A 141 -27.76 6.78 9.85
CA LYS A 141 -27.21 5.67 10.63
C LYS A 141 -26.72 4.55 9.71
N THR A 142 -27.54 4.15 8.74
CA THR A 142 -27.18 3.10 7.76
C THR A 142 -25.97 3.50 6.94
N GLN A 143 -25.86 4.75 6.50
CA GLN A 143 -24.70 5.24 5.76
C GLN A 143 -23.42 5.21 6.63
N ALA A 144 -23.48 5.68 7.88
CA ALA A 144 -22.34 5.65 8.81
C ALA A 144 -21.87 4.21 9.07
N VAL A 145 -22.79 3.27 9.29
CA VAL A 145 -22.48 1.84 9.41
C VAL A 145 -21.87 1.29 8.12
N ALA A 146 -22.36 1.69 6.96
CA ALA A 146 -21.83 1.23 5.67
C ALA A 146 -20.40 1.73 5.42
N GLU A 147 -20.10 2.98 5.76
CA GLU A 147 -18.73 3.52 5.69
C GLU A 147 -17.81 2.79 6.68
N ALA A 148 -18.25 2.58 7.92
CA ALA A 148 -17.46 1.87 8.93
C ALA A 148 -17.20 0.40 8.54
N ARG A 149 -18.20 -0.30 7.99
CA ARG A 149 -18.02 -1.67 7.46
C ARG A 149 -17.10 -1.71 6.25
N PHE A 150 -17.15 -0.74 5.36
CA PHE A 150 -16.18 -0.62 4.27
C PHE A 150 -14.75 -0.53 4.80
N LEU A 151 -14.49 0.36 5.77
CA LEU A 151 -13.18 0.53 6.39
C LEU A 151 -12.74 -0.73 7.14
N ARG A 152 -13.64 -1.35 7.94
CA ARG A 152 -13.35 -2.59 8.65
C ARG A 152 -13.00 -3.73 7.70
N GLY A 153 -13.73 -3.85 6.60
CA GLY A 153 -13.43 -4.78 5.53
C GLY A 153 -12.05 -4.53 4.91
N HIS A 154 -11.68 -3.27 4.68
CA HIS A 154 -10.35 -2.89 4.21
C HIS A 154 -9.24 -3.33 5.17
N TYR A 155 -9.34 -3.03 6.46
CA TYR A 155 -8.29 -3.37 7.43
C TYR A 155 -8.19 -4.88 7.67
N HIS A 156 -9.31 -5.61 7.72
CA HIS A 156 -9.28 -7.07 7.77
C HIS A 156 -8.72 -7.68 6.47
N PHE A 157 -9.00 -7.10 5.30
CA PHE A 157 -8.40 -7.52 4.04
C PHE A 157 -6.88 -7.33 4.04
N GLU A 158 -6.40 -6.16 4.52
CA GLU A 158 -4.97 -5.89 4.66
C GLU A 158 -4.29 -6.90 5.60
N ALA A 159 -4.91 -7.20 6.76
CA ALA A 159 -4.40 -8.21 7.68
C ALA A 159 -4.45 -9.63 7.08
N LYS A 160 -5.56 -10.01 6.44
CA LYS A 160 -5.74 -11.34 5.83
C LYS A 160 -4.72 -11.64 4.74
N LYS A 161 -4.41 -10.67 3.88
CA LYS A 161 -3.42 -10.86 2.82
C LYS A 161 -1.99 -11.02 3.34
N MET A 162 -1.67 -10.46 4.53
CA MET A 162 -0.35 -10.55 5.14
C MET A 162 -0.18 -11.83 5.96
N TRP A 163 -1.13 -12.14 6.83
CA TRP A 163 -0.98 -13.18 7.85
C TRP A 163 -1.85 -14.41 7.63
N GLY A 164 -2.62 -14.46 6.56
CA GLY A 164 -3.54 -15.58 6.33
C GLY A 164 -4.71 -15.56 7.30
N ASN A 165 -4.86 -16.57 8.15
CA ASN A 165 -5.92 -16.56 9.15
C ASN A 165 -5.58 -15.61 10.30
N VAL A 166 -6.46 -14.65 10.52
CA VAL A 166 -6.37 -13.63 11.57
C VAL A 166 -7.70 -13.52 12.30
N PRO A 167 -7.73 -13.01 13.55
CA PRO A 167 -8.99 -12.76 14.26
C PRO A 167 -9.90 -11.81 13.46
N TYR A 168 -11.16 -12.17 13.31
CA TYR A 168 -12.18 -11.23 12.84
C TYR A 168 -12.89 -10.61 14.02
N ILE A 169 -12.73 -9.29 14.20
CA ILE A 169 -13.33 -8.55 15.31
C ILE A 169 -14.45 -7.66 14.76
N ASP A 170 -15.69 -8.00 15.10
CA ASP A 170 -16.87 -7.21 14.77
C ASP A 170 -17.41 -6.45 16.00
N GLU A 171 -18.46 -5.65 15.79
CA GLU A 171 -19.14 -4.87 16.83
C GLU A 171 -19.78 -5.72 17.93
N LYS A 172 -19.99 -7.02 17.70
CA LYS A 172 -20.54 -7.96 18.70
C LYS A 172 -19.44 -8.51 19.60
N THR A 173 -18.25 -8.68 19.05
CA THR A 173 -17.08 -9.19 19.75
C THR A 173 -16.33 -8.07 20.47
N TYR A 174 -16.22 -6.91 19.81
CA TYR A 174 -15.52 -5.74 20.34
C TYR A 174 -16.27 -5.14 21.54
N LYS A 175 -15.55 -4.91 22.63
CA LYS A 175 -16.07 -4.23 23.82
C LYS A 175 -15.14 -3.09 24.20
N PRO A 176 -15.59 -1.85 24.16
CA PRO A 176 -14.79 -0.72 24.61
C PRO A 176 -14.24 -0.96 26.02
N ASN A 177 -12.95 -0.70 26.23
CA ASN A 177 -12.27 -0.82 27.53
C ASN A 177 -12.23 -2.24 28.16
N ASP A 178 -12.57 -3.28 27.41
CA ASP A 178 -12.43 -4.67 27.86
C ASP A 178 -11.44 -5.45 26.98
N PRO A 179 -10.17 -5.58 27.37
CA PRO A 179 -9.17 -6.28 26.58
C PRO A 179 -9.47 -7.77 26.43
N THR A 180 -10.28 -8.36 27.31
CA THR A 180 -10.65 -9.79 27.23
C THR A 180 -11.71 -10.06 26.16
N GLY A 181 -12.49 -9.06 25.77
CA GLY A 181 -13.50 -9.15 24.72
C GLY A 181 -12.92 -9.34 23.32
N VAL A 182 -11.61 -9.16 23.14
CA VAL A 182 -10.91 -9.30 21.85
C VAL A 182 -10.08 -10.58 21.72
N LEU A 183 -10.17 -11.51 22.67
CA LEU A 183 -9.49 -12.80 22.64
C LEU A 183 -10.17 -13.77 21.66
N VAL A 184 -10.04 -13.49 20.37
CA VAL A 184 -10.60 -14.28 19.26
C VAL A 184 -9.50 -15.08 18.59
N THR A 185 -9.76 -16.36 18.31
CA THR A 185 -8.78 -17.23 17.60
C THR A 185 -8.62 -16.82 16.16
N ASN A 186 -7.49 -17.17 15.57
CA ASN A 186 -7.20 -17.02 14.14
C ASN A 186 -7.33 -18.35 13.37
N THR A 187 -8.21 -19.24 13.79
CA THR A 187 -8.38 -20.57 13.18
C THR A 187 -9.38 -20.59 12.03
N ALA A 188 -10.31 -19.64 12.01
CA ALA A 188 -11.35 -19.58 10.98
C ALA A 188 -10.90 -18.75 9.76
N ASP A 189 -11.39 -19.13 8.57
CA ASP A 189 -11.27 -18.28 7.38
C ASP A 189 -12.21 -17.07 7.50
N ILE A 190 -11.67 -15.88 7.37
CA ILE A 190 -12.42 -14.63 7.50
C ILE A 190 -12.85 -14.01 6.15
N TRP A 191 -12.52 -14.63 5.01
CA TRP A 191 -12.95 -14.12 3.70
C TRP A 191 -14.47 -13.89 3.62
N PRO A 192 -15.35 -14.81 4.09
CA PRO A 192 -16.79 -14.57 4.03
C PRO A 192 -17.24 -13.33 4.83
N LYS A 193 -16.53 -13.00 5.91
CA LYS A 193 -16.83 -11.81 6.72
C LYS A 193 -16.38 -10.52 6.03
N ILE A 194 -15.20 -10.54 5.41
CA ILE A 194 -14.68 -9.42 4.59
C ILE A 194 -15.62 -9.15 3.40
N GLU A 195 -16.05 -10.20 2.69
CA GLU A 195 -17.02 -10.10 1.60
C GLU A 195 -18.34 -9.49 2.09
N ALA A 196 -18.84 -9.92 3.25
CA ALA A 196 -20.08 -9.41 3.82
C ALA A 196 -19.97 -7.93 4.21
N ASP A 197 -18.83 -7.46 4.70
CA ASP A 197 -18.59 -6.06 5.00
C ASP A 197 -18.59 -5.20 3.72
N PHE A 198 -17.91 -5.63 2.67
CA PHE A 198 -17.92 -4.90 1.39
C PHE A 198 -19.27 -4.97 0.67
N ALA A 199 -19.96 -6.12 0.71
CA ALA A 199 -21.29 -6.27 0.10
C ALA A 199 -22.32 -5.36 0.78
N PHE A 200 -22.32 -5.27 2.13
CA PHE A 200 -23.16 -4.34 2.86
C PHE A 200 -22.86 -2.89 2.46
N ALA A 201 -21.59 -2.52 2.41
CA ALA A 201 -21.18 -1.18 1.99
C ALA A 201 -21.60 -0.88 0.54
N ALA A 202 -21.43 -1.81 -0.38
CA ALA A 202 -21.85 -1.67 -1.79
C ALA A 202 -23.37 -1.46 -1.94
N ALA A 203 -24.18 -2.10 -1.10
CA ALA A 203 -25.64 -1.97 -1.12
C ALA A 203 -26.13 -0.65 -0.53
N ASN A 204 -25.43 -0.08 0.47
CA ASN A 204 -25.93 1.03 1.28
C ASN A 204 -25.19 2.36 1.10
N LEU A 205 -24.01 2.35 0.45
CA LEU A 205 -23.31 3.60 0.14
C LEU A 205 -23.87 4.27 -1.12
N PRO A 206 -23.87 5.61 -1.17
CA PRO A 206 -24.28 6.34 -2.37
C PRO A 206 -23.25 6.19 -3.49
N ALA A 207 -23.67 6.45 -4.73
CA ALA A 207 -22.78 6.46 -5.90
C ALA A 207 -21.75 7.60 -5.86
N THR A 208 -22.08 8.70 -5.19
CA THR A 208 -21.24 9.88 -5.00
C THR A 208 -21.32 10.35 -3.57
N GLN A 209 -20.25 10.95 -3.06
CA GLN A 209 -20.16 11.52 -1.71
C GLN A 209 -19.94 13.03 -1.79
N ALA A 210 -20.50 13.79 -0.85
CA ALA A 210 -20.29 15.23 -0.77
C ALA A 210 -18.84 15.58 -0.41
N GLN A 211 -18.22 14.79 0.48
CA GLN A 211 -16.82 14.95 0.87
C GLN A 211 -15.93 14.01 0.06
N LYS A 212 -14.87 14.57 -0.51
CA LYS A 212 -13.83 13.78 -1.17
C LYS A 212 -13.17 12.83 -0.16
N GLY A 213 -12.73 11.66 -0.62
CA GLY A 213 -12.12 10.64 0.23
C GLY A 213 -13.11 9.75 0.99
N ARG A 214 -14.41 10.07 1.04
CA ARG A 214 -15.43 9.16 1.57
C ARG A 214 -15.69 8.00 0.62
N ALA A 215 -15.88 6.82 1.19
CA ALA A 215 -16.17 5.63 0.41
C ALA A 215 -17.52 5.73 -0.33
N THR A 216 -17.52 5.33 -1.58
CA THR A 216 -18.72 5.22 -2.43
C THR A 216 -19.07 3.76 -2.66
N ARG A 217 -20.27 3.48 -3.21
CA ARG A 217 -20.61 2.11 -3.64
C ARG A 217 -19.60 1.53 -4.63
N TRP A 218 -19.00 2.39 -5.47
CA TRP A 218 -18.00 1.97 -6.46
C TRP A 218 -16.69 1.53 -5.80
N ALA A 219 -16.27 2.22 -4.75
CA ALA A 219 -15.14 1.80 -3.93
C ALA A 219 -15.43 0.43 -3.27
N ALA A 220 -16.62 0.27 -2.67
CA ALA A 220 -17.02 -0.97 -2.02
C ALA A 220 -17.11 -2.16 -3.00
N LYS A 221 -17.73 -1.97 -4.18
CA LYS A 221 -17.77 -3.00 -5.24
C LYS A 221 -16.39 -3.36 -5.77
N SER A 222 -15.50 -2.38 -5.93
CA SER A 222 -14.13 -2.63 -6.37
C SER A 222 -13.34 -3.46 -5.34
N TYR A 223 -13.53 -3.18 -4.04
CA TYR A 223 -12.92 -3.98 -2.97
C TYR A 223 -13.55 -5.37 -2.85
N LEU A 224 -14.85 -5.51 -3.03
CA LEU A 224 -15.51 -6.82 -3.09
C LEU A 224 -14.94 -7.64 -4.27
N GLY A 225 -14.87 -7.05 -5.46
CA GLY A 225 -14.25 -7.68 -6.62
C GLY A 225 -12.79 -8.09 -6.36
N LYS A 226 -12.00 -7.22 -5.72
CA LYS A 226 -10.62 -7.52 -5.31
C LYS A 226 -10.56 -8.69 -4.32
N ALA A 227 -11.43 -8.71 -3.30
CA ALA A 227 -11.47 -9.80 -2.31
C ALA A 227 -11.84 -11.14 -2.94
N LEU A 228 -12.79 -11.15 -3.88
CA LEU A 228 -13.18 -12.34 -4.66
C LEU A 228 -12.03 -12.80 -5.57
N LEU A 229 -11.30 -11.90 -6.21
CA LEU A 229 -10.15 -12.17 -7.05
C LEU A 229 -9.00 -12.81 -6.26
N PHE A 230 -8.74 -12.37 -5.02
CA PHE A 230 -7.75 -12.99 -4.13
C PHE A 230 -8.10 -14.45 -3.79
N GLN A 231 -9.37 -14.83 -3.86
CA GLN A 231 -9.89 -16.19 -3.65
C GLN A 231 -10.07 -16.98 -4.96
N LYS A 232 -9.66 -16.41 -6.10
CA LYS A 232 -9.86 -17.03 -7.44
C LYS A 232 -11.34 -17.29 -7.78
N LYS A 233 -12.26 -16.52 -7.18
CA LYS A 233 -13.69 -16.54 -7.50
C LYS A 233 -13.95 -15.67 -8.75
N TRP A 234 -13.34 -16.05 -9.89
CA TRP A 234 -13.22 -15.23 -11.09
C TRP A 234 -14.56 -14.71 -11.63
N ALA A 235 -15.58 -15.57 -11.73
CA ALA A 235 -16.89 -15.19 -12.26
C ALA A 235 -17.59 -14.16 -11.35
N ALA A 236 -17.52 -14.34 -10.03
CA ALA A 236 -18.11 -13.42 -9.07
C ALA A 236 -17.34 -12.07 -9.06
N ALA A 237 -16.00 -12.13 -9.07
CA ALA A 237 -15.16 -10.93 -9.16
C ALA A 237 -15.49 -10.12 -10.43
N LYS A 238 -15.58 -10.79 -11.58
CA LYS A 238 -15.95 -10.18 -12.85
C LYS A 238 -17.30 -9.44 -12.77
N THR A 239 -18.31 -10.03 -12.13
CA THR A 239 -19.64 -9.40 -11.98
C THR A 239 -19.56 -8.06 -11.28
N GLU A 240 -18.89 -7.99 -10.13
CA GLU A 240 -18.74 -6.74 -9.37
C GLU A 240 -17.90 -5.69 -10.11
N LEU A 241 -16.78 -6.14 -10.71
CA LEU A 241 -15.87 -5.26 -11.43
C LEU A 241 -16.47 -4.71 -12.74
N LEU A 242 -17.29 -5.50 -13.45
CA LEU A 242 -18.02 -5.04 -14.63
C LEU A 242 -19.03 -3.94 -14.31
N ASP A 243 -19.73 -4.06 -13.18
CA ASP A 243 -20.66 -3.01 -12.75
C ASP A 243 -19.91 -1.69 -12.47
N VAL A 244 -18.73 -1.77 -11.83
CA VAL A 244 -17.88 -0.59 -11.63
C VAL A 244 -17.42 -0.02 -12.97
N TYR A 245 -16.91 -0.85 -13.87
CA TYR A 245 -16.40 -0.43 -15.19
C TYR A 245 -17.47 0.27 -16.01
N ASN A 246 -18.70 -0.29 -16.06
CA ASN A 246 -19.77 0.21 -16.90
C ASN A 246 -20.53 1.42 -16.31
N ASN A 247 -20.69 1.46 -14.97
CA ASN A 247 -21.68 2.33 -14.33
C ASN A 247 -21.09 3.37 -13.37
N SER A 248 -19.77 3.32 -13.06
CA SER A 248 -19.17 4.30 -12.13
C SER A 248 -18.98 5.70 -12.73
N GLY A 249 -19.06 5.86 -14.05
CA GLY A 249 -18.73 7.09 -14.75
C GLY A 249 -17.24 7.43 -14.75
N LYS A 250 -16.38 6.52 -14.31
CA LYS A 250 -14.92 6.70 -14.31
C LYS A 250 -14.33 6.43 -15.69
N SER A 251 -13.22 7.11 -16.01
CA SER A 251 -12.51 6.92 -17.27
C SER A 251 -11.00 7.10 -17.08
N LEU A 252 -10.20 6.43 -17.91
CA LEU A 252 -8.75 6.58 -17.89
C LEU A 252 -8.34 8.04 -18.13
N VAL A 253 -7.36 8.52 -17.36
CA VAL A 253 -6.67 9.77 -17.69
C VAL A 253 -5.79 9.59 -18.91
N THR A 254 -5.58 10.66 -19.68
CA THR A 254 -4.78 10.60 -20.90
C THR A 254 -3.30 10.38 -20.62
N SER A 255 -2.77 11.09 -19.63
CA SER A 255 -1.39 10.93 -19.17
C SER A 255 -1.32 9.93 -18.02
N PHE A 256 -0.48 8.91 -18.16
CA PHE A 256 -0.19 7.97 -17.06
C PHE A 256 0.21 8.68 -15.76
N HIS A 257 1.06 9.72 -15.89
CA HIS A 257 1.58 10.45 -14.75
C HIS A 257 0.54 11.25 -13.97
N ASP A 258 -0.59 11.61 -14.60
CA ASP A 258 -1.67 12.31 -13.90
C ASP A 258 -2.31 11.50 -12.78
N ASN A 259 -2.02 10.21 -12.68
CA ASN A 259 -2.40 9.40 -11.52
C ASN A 259 -1.50 9.61 -10.29
N PHE A 260 -0.43 10.39 -10.39
CA PHE A 260 0.60 10.46 -9.35
C PHE A 260 0.98 11.90 -8.95
N ARG A 261 0.17 12.89 -9.33
CA ARG A 261 0.42 14.32 -9.05
C ARG A 261 -0.59 14.90 -8.07
N THR A 262 -0.15 15.82 -7.25
CA THR A 262 -1.02 16.64 -6.37
C THR A 262 -2.03 17.44 -7.18
N ALA A 263 -1.61 18.07 -8.29
CA ALA A 263 -2.48 18.89 -9.13
C ALA A 263 -3.66 18.11 -9.74
N THR A 264 -3.58 16.78 -9.76
CA THR A 264 -4.60 15.90 -10.33
C THR A 264 -5.19 14.93 -9.28
N ASN A 265 -5.12 15.29 -8.01
CA ASN A 265 -5.81 14.58 -6.94
C ASN A 265 -7.33 14.47 -7.26
N ASN A 266 -7.91 13.32 -6.94
CA ASN A 266 -9.33 13.03 -7.21
C ASN A 266 -9.72 13.13 -8.69
N ASN A 267 -8.81 12.75 -9.60
CA ASN A 267 -9.07 12.78 -11.03
C ASN A 267 -10.14 11.77 -11.47
N ARG A 268 -10.51 11.82 -12.75
CA ARG A 268 -11.60 10.98 -13.32
C ARG A 268 -11.31 9.47 -13.30
N GLU A 269 -10.06 9.04 -13.14
CA GLU A 269 -9.69 7.63 -13.03
C GLU A 269 -9.77 7.11 -11.58
N SER A 270 -9.66 8.00 -10.59
CA SER A 270 -9.66 7.63 -9.18
C SER A 270 -11.03 7.13 -8.71
N ILE A 271 -11.04 5.95 -8.09
CA ILE A 271 -12.22 5.34 -7.46
C ILE A 271 -12.19 5.56 -5.95
N PHE A 272 -11.02 5.37 -5.33
CA PHE A 272 -10.84 5.60 -3.90
C PHE A 272 -9.40 6.05 -3.61
N GLU A 273 -9.27 7.23 -2.99
CA GLU A 273 -7.98 7.83 -2.62
C GLU A 273 -7.95 8.19 -1.14
N VAL A 274 -6.80 7.96 -0.50
CA VAL A 274 -6.49 8.55 0.80
C VAL A 274 -6.14 10.03 0.59
N GLN A 275 -6.87 10.90 1.29
CA GLN A 275 -6.68 12.34 1.18
C GLN A 275 -5.58 12.79 2.13
N PHE A 276 -4.60 13.52 1.62
CA PHE A 276 -3.55 14.15 2.41
C PHE A 276 -3.69 15.67 2.41
N SER A 277 -3.30 16.28 3.53
CA SER A 277 -3.32 17.72 3.71
C SER A 277 -1.99 18.20 4.31
N ILE A 278 -1.60 19.40 3.93
CA ILE A 278 -0.41 20.09 4.47
C ILE A 278 -0.81 21.51 4.85
N ASN A 279 -0.03 22.14 5.73
CA ASN A 279 -0.24 23.53 6.16
C ASN A 279 -1.65 23.81 6.72
N ASP A 280 -2.27 22.79 7.31
CA ASP A 280 -3.62 22.80 7.88
C ASP A 280 -3.61 23.03 9.43
N GLY A 281 -2.49 23.46 9.97
CA GLY A 281 -2.31 23.69 11.40
C GLY A 281 -1.89 22.47 12.22
N THR A 282 -1.80 21.29 11.61
CA THR A 282 -1.40 20.03 12.30
C THR A 282 0.12 19.79 12.32
N GLY A 283 0.93 20.73 11.82
CA GLY A 283 2.38 20.55 11.70
C GLY A 283 2.75 19.47 10.68
N GLY A 284 1.89 19.25 9.67
CA GLY A 284 2.08 18.27 8.59
C GLY A 284 1.73 16.85 8.98
N GLN A 285 1.03 16.61 10.09
CA GLN A 285 0.62 15.27 10.52
C GLN A 285 -0.36 14.62 9.53
N ASN A 286 -1.20 15.42 8.86
CA ASN A 286 -2.14 14.96 7.84
C ASN A 286 -1.52 14.81 6.43
N GLY A 287 -0.20 15.01 6.28
CA GLY A 287 0.51 14.76 5.03
C GLY A 287 0.85 13.29 4.84
N GLY A 288 1.32 12.93 3.64
CA GLY A 288 1.75 11.57 3.28
C GLY A 288 3.01 11.15 4.04
N LYS A 289 2.88 10.82 5.32
CA LYS A 289 3.99 10.49 6.22
C LYS A 289 4.57 9.09 6.01
N GLY A 290 3.77 8.14 5.53
CA GLY A 290 4.17 6.73 5.41
C GLY A 290 5.35 6.48 4.46
N SER A 291 5.57 7.37 3.49
CA SER A 291 6.64 7.27 2.50
C SER A 291 7.75 8.32 2.65
N THR A 292 7.88 8.93 3.84
CA THR A 292 8.92 9.96 4.08
C THR A 292 10.36 9.46 3.98
N LEU A 293 10.59 8.15 3.98
CA LEU A 293 11.91 7.55 3.74
C LEU A 293 12.25 7.39 2.25
N ASN A 294 11.25 7.46 1.35
CA ASN A 294 11.36 7.01 -0.04
C ASN A 294 11.85 8.10 -1.01
N TRP A 295 12.36 9.19 -0.50
CA TRP A 295 12.86 10.31 -1.29
C TRP A 295 14.34 10.12 -1.68
N PRO A 296 14.78 10.63 -2.84
CA PRO A 296 16.19 10.62 -3.22
C PRO A 296 17.09 11.29 -2.16
N TYR A 297 18.32 10.82 -2.05
CA TYR A 297 19.23 11.15 -0.95
C TYR A 297 20.14 12.34 -1.26
N THR A 298 19.62 13.57 -1.27
CA THR A 298 20.43 14.80 -1.30
C THR A 298 19.57 16.05 -1.13
N SER A 299 20.19 17.15 -0.68
CA SER A 299 19.50 18.45 -0.57
C SER A 299 19.10 19.06 -1.92
N THR A 300 19.63 18.58 -3.03
CA THR A 300 19.37 19.06 -4.39
C THR A 300 18.32 18.23 -5.14
N SER A 301 17.76 17.20 -4.49
CA SER A 301 16.73 16.33 -5.05
C SER A 301 15.33 16.62 -4.45
N PRO A 302 14.25 16.07 -5.00
CA PRO A 302 12.95 16.06 -4.32
C PRO A 302 13.07 15.52 -2.89
N GLY A 303 12.32 16.09 -1.94
CA GLY A 303 12.39 15.73 -0.52
C GLY A 303 13.54 16.37 0.27
N ARG A 304 14.50 16.99 -0.41
CA ARG A 304 15.57 17.83 0.17
C ARG A 304 16.44 17.14 1.23
N GLY A 305 16.82 15.87 1.03
CA GLY A 305 17.94 15.33 1.80
C GLY A 305 17.89 13.93 2.37
N CYS A 306 16.75 13.27 2.49
CA CYS A 306 16.62 11.94 3.10
C CYS A 306 15.53 11.11 2.41
N CYS A 307 15.61 9.81 2.36
CA CYS A 307 16.58 8.89 2.97
C CYS A 307 17.02 7.81 1.98
N GLY A 308 16.49 7.76 0.74
CA GLY A 308 16.92 6.83 -0.31
C GLY A 308 16.40 5.42 -0.14
N PHE A 309 15.23 5.24 0.47
CA PHE A 309 14.55 3.94 0.55
C PHE A 309 13.67 3.67 -0.67
N TYR A 310 13.19 2.42 -0.76
CA TYR A 310 12.23 1.95 -1.77
C TYR A 310 12.69 2.26 -3.19
N LEU A 311 13.87 1.77 -3.54
CA LEU A 311 14.45 2.01 -4.85
C LEU A 311 14.09 0.88 -5.83
N PRO A 312 13.84 1.21 -7.13
CA PRO A 312 13.53 0.21 -8.14
C PRO A 312 14.67 -0.79 -8.33
N SER A 313 14.33 -2.07 -8.47
CA SER A 313 15.29 -3.13 -8.79
C SER A 313 15.70 -3.10 -10.26
N HIS A 314 16.82 -3.73 -10.62
CA HIS A 314 17.16 -3.97 -12.04
C HIS A 314 16.07 -4.81 -12.71
N ASN A 315 15.52 -5.78 -11.99
CA ASN A 315 14.45 -6.65 -12.49
C ASN A 315 13.21 -5.86 -12.91
N LEU A 316 12.76 -4.89 -12.11
CA LEU A 316 11.65 -4.01 -12.49
C LEU A 316 11.99 -3.17 -13.71
N VAL A 317 13.18 -2.54 -13.71
CA VAL A 317 13.60 -1.68 -14.84
C VAL A 317 13.68 -2.49 -16.14
N ASN A 318 14.19 -3.71 -16.07
CA ASN A 318 14.27 -4.63 -17.22
C ASN A 318 12.88 -5.07 -17.71
N ALA A 319 11.88 -5.19 -16.82
CA ALA A 319 10.52 -5.56 -17.19
C ALA A 319 9.87 -4.57 -18.17
N TYR A 320 10.30 -3.31 -18.17
CA TYR A 320 9.84 -2.28 -19.12
C TYR A 320 10.48 -2.38 -20.50
N ARG A 321 11.42 -3.30 -20.75
CA ARG A 321 12.00 -3.49 -22.09
C ARG A 321 10.95 -4.01 -23.05
N THR A 322 10.99 -3.49 -24.28
CA THR A 322 10.15 -3.96 -25.37
C THR A 322 11.03 -4.47 -26.53
N ASP A 323 10.42 -5.23 -27.41
CA ASP A 323 11.04 -5.57 -28.69
C ASP A 323 10.97 -4.40 -29.67
N ALA A 324 11.55 -4.58 -30.85
CA ALA A 324 11.54 -3.56 -31.91
C ALA A 324 10.12 -3.19 -32.39
N THR A 325 9.10 -4.01 -32.10
CA THR A 325 7.70 -3.73 -32.42
C THR A 325 6.96 -2.99 -31.32
N GLY A 326 7.53 -2.90 -30.10
CA GLY A 326 6.90 -2.27 -28.95
C GLY A 326 6.12 -3.25 -28.07
N LEU A 327 6.29 -4.55 -28.26
CA LEU A 327 5.69 -5.58 -27.41
C LEU A 327 6.65 -5.99 -26.27
N PRO A 328 6.14 -6.41 -25.10
CA PRO A 328 6.97 -6.81 -23.98
C PRO A 328 7.70 -8.12 -24.28
N LEU A 329 8.89 -8.29 -23.71
CA LEU A 329 9.75 -9.46 -23.88
C LEU A 329 9.31 -10.62 -22.97
N ILE A 330 8.08 -11.11 -23.16
CA ILE A 330 7.46 -12.17 -22.35
C ILE A 330 7.28 -13.47 -23.13
N GLY A 331 7.39 -14.57 -22.40
CA GLY A 331 7.22 -15.93 -22.92
C GLY A 331 5.78 -16.45 -22.88
N ALA A 332 5.62 -17.71 -23.27
CA ALA A 332 4.31 -18.35 -23.38
C ALA A 332 3.82 -19.01 -22.08
N VAL A 333 4.59 -18.96 -21.00
CA VAL A 333 4.28 -19.63 -19.72
C VAL A 333 3.74 -18.64 -18.71
N ALA A 334 2.64 -18.98 -18.07
CA ALA A 334 1.91 -18.09 -17.16
C ALA A 334 2.71 -17.63 -15.92
N ASP A 335 3.76 -18.35 -15.53
CA ASP A 335 4.62 -18.01 -14.40
C ASP A 335 5.81 -17.10 -14.76
N GLY A 336 5.90 -16.65 -16.01
CA GLY A 336 6.97 -15.78 -16.49
C GLY A 336 8.36 -16.41 -16.62
N SER A 337 8.49 -17.75 -16.43
CA SER A 337 9.79 -18.42 -16.46
C SER A 337 10.46 -18.45 -17.83
N GLN A 338 9.74 -18.11 -18.88
CA GLN A 338 10.26 -17.96 -20.23
C GLN A 338 10.40 -16.50 -20.67
N ASP A 339 10.24 -15.56 -19.75
CA ASP A 339 10.40 -14.14 -20.04
C ASP A 339 11.88 -13.81 -20.30
N THR A 340 12.11 -13.01 -21.32
CA THR A 340 13.49 -12.69 -21.78
C THR A 340 13.91 -11.24 -21.46
N TYR A 341 13.02 -10.44 -20.88
CA TYR A 341 13.33 -9.05 -20.54
C TYR A 341 14.55 -8.92 -19.61
N ASN A 342 14.81 -9.94 -18.78
CA ASN A 342 15.87 -9.95 -17.79
C ASN A 342 17.19 -10.56 -18.29
N ASN A 343 17.27 -10.97 -19.58
CA ASN A 343 18.49 -11.54 -20.14
C ASN A 343 19.62 -10.51 -20.31
N VAL A 344 19.25 -9.25 -20.52
CA VAL A 344 20.16 -8.12 -20.63
C VAL A 344 19.63 -6.98 -19.79
N ASP A 345 20.50 -6.35 -19.00
CA ASP A 345 20.10 -5.21 -18.18
C ASP A 345 19.88 -3.96 -19.04
N VAL A 346 18.88 -3.16 -18.69
CA VAL A 346 18.77 -1.78 -19.20
C VAL A 346 20.05 -1.03 -18.83
N PRO A 347 20.68 -0.31 -19.76
CA PRO A 347 21.91 0.45 -19.51
C PRO A 347 21.78 1.34 -18.27
N ASN A 348 22.77 1.25 -17.37
CA ASN A 348 22.77 1.94 -16.09
C ASN A 348 24.19 2.31 -15.64
N ASP A 349 24.30 3.22 -14.68
CA ASP A 349 25.55 3.76 -14.17
C ASP A 349 26.04 3.13 -12.86
N GLN A 350 25.60 1.93 -12.52
CA GLN A 350 26.06 1.28 -11.29
C GLN A 350 27.58 1.12 -11.28
N GLY A 351 28.20 1.52 -10.17
CA GLY A 351 29.64 1.53 -9.99
C GLY A 351 30.36 2.76 -10.57
N LEU A 352 29.64 3.71 -11.19
CA LEU A 352 30.19 5.01 -11.58
C LEU A 352 29.90 6.07 -10.50
N LYS A 353 30.87 6.96 -10.31
CA LYS A 353 30.65 8.19 -9.54
C LYS A 353 29.84 9.17 -10.39
N PHE A 354 29.16 10.11 -9.75
CA PHE A 354 28.39 11.15 -10.47
C PHE A 354 29.31 12.03 -11.37
N SER A 355 30.61 12.17 -11.02
CA SER A 355 31.60 12.90 -11.78
C SER A 355 32.14 12.16 -13.03
N ASP A 356 31.91 10.85 -13.12
CA ASP A 356 32.40 10.04 -14.24
C ASP A 356 31.57 10.33 -15.49
N ALA A 357 32.22 10.23 -16.68
CA ALA A 357 31.51 10.41 -17.93
C ALA A 357 30.39 9.38 -18.08
N TRP A 358 29.22 9.82 -18.54
CA TRP A 358 28.06 8.99 -18.79
C TRP A 358 27.36 9.43 -20.07
N THR A 359 27.03 8.46 -20.91
CA THR A 359 26.17 8.66 -22.07
C THR A 359 25.04 7.66 -22.01
N LEU A 360 23.80 8.13 -22.13
CA LEU A 360 22.62 7.27 -22.15
C LEU A 360 22.62 6.39 -23.40
N ASP A 361 22.69 5.08 -23.24
CA ASP A 361 22.52 4.13 -24.34
C ASP A 361 21.01 3.93 -24.60
N ASN A 362 20.57 4.31 -25.78
CA ASN A 362 19.19 4.22 -26.25
C ASN A 362 19.01 3.14 -27.33
N SER A 363 19.91 2.18 -27.43
CA SER A 363 19.86 1.11 -28.44
C SER A 363 18.65 0.20 -28.29
N GLN A 364 18.15 0.03 -27.06
CA GLN A 364 17.02 -0.83 -26.74
C GLN A 364 15.76 -0.01 -26.42
N PRO A 365 14.61 -0.31 -27.04
CA PRO A 365 13.38 0.38 -26.73
C PRO A 365 12.82 -0.04 -25.37
N VAL A 366 12.14 0.91 -24.70
CA VAL A 366 11.48 0.69 -23.42
C VAL A 366 10.04 1.23 -23.45
N ASP A 367 9.17 0.68 -22.62
CA ASP A 367 7.83 1.23 -22.37
C ASP A 367 7.95 2.64 -21.76
N PRO A 368 7.24 3.64 -22.26
CA PRO A 368 7.35 5.04 -21.77
C PRO A 368 7.01 5.20 -20.28
N ARG A 369 6.26 4.27 -19.67
CA ARG A 369 5.99 4.29 -18.22
C ARG A 369 7.22 4.09 -17.36
N LEU A 370 8.32 3.54 -17.92
CA LEU A 370 9.60 3.40 -17.21
C LEU A 370 10.04 4.75 -16.64
N ASP A 371 10.13 5.77 -17.48
CA ASP A 371 10.68 7.07 -17.10
C ASP A 371 9.70 7.97 -16.32
N TRP A 372 8.47 7.52 -16.15
CA TRP A 372 7.52 8.07 -15.18
C TRP A 372 7.58 7.36 -13.82
N THR A 373 8.12 6.14 -13.78
CA THR A 373 8.20 5.30 -12.57
C THR A 373 9.57 5.36 -11.92
N VAL A 374 10.63 5.42 -12.74
CA VAL A 374 12.03 5.24 -12.33
C VAL A 374 12.87 6.45 -12.75
N GLY A 375 13.67 6.95 -11.83
CA GLY A 375 14.75 7.90 -12.12
C GLY A 375 16.02 7.15 -12.55
N ARG A 376 16.50 7.45 -13.74
CA ARG A 376 17.73 6.89 -14.35
C ARG A 376 18.70 8.00 -14.71
N ARG A 377 20.01 7.77 -14.53
CA ARG A 377 21.02 8.78 -14.86
C ARG A 377 20.90 9.25 -16.31
N GLY A 378 20.97 10.57 -16.51
CA GLY A 378 20.91 11.21 -17.80
C GLY A 378 19.52 11.40 -18.39
N VAL A 379 18.47 10.82 -17.77
CA VAL A 379 17.08 10.98 -18.17
C VAL A 379 16.44 12.14 -17.39
N THR A 380 15.57 12.89 -18.02
CA THR A 380 14.82 14.00 -17.38
C THR A 380 14.01 13.50 -16.18
N PHE A 381 14.17 14.18 -15.03
CA PHE A 381 13.46 13.89 -13.80
C PHE A 381 12.48 15.03 -13.47
N LEU A 382 11.28 14.95 -14.01
CA LEU A 382 10.27 16.02 -13.95
C LEU A 382 10.88 17.36 -14.43
N ASP A 383 10.81 18.41 -13.61
CA ASP A 383 11.46 19.71 -13.85
C ASP A 383 12.71 19.94 -12.95
N TRP A 384 13.21 18.86 -12.33
CA TRP A 384 14.47 18.87 -11.55
C TRP A 384 15.75 18.78 -12.42
N GLY A 385 15.60 18.70 -13.76
CA GLY A 385 16.69 18.48 -14.69
C GLY A 385 16.94 17.00 -14.98
N LYS A 386 18.14 16.68 -15.47
CA LYS A 386 18.57 15.30 -15.70
C LYS A 386 18.95 14.64 -14.38
N MET A 387 18.49 13.40 -14.12
CA MET A 387 18.90 12.63 -12.95
C MET A 387 20.43 12.45 -12.96
N PRO A 388 21.17 12.87 -11.90
CA PRO A 388 22.64 12.96 -11.95
C PRO A 388 23.34 11.63 -11.62
N GLY A 389 22.61 10.55 -11.32
CA GLY A 389 23.17 9.26 -10.95
C GLY A 389 23.46 9.15 -9.46
N SER A 390 24.65 8.62 -9.11
CA SER A 390 25.00 8.25 -7.72
C SER A 390 24.94 9.39 -6.70
N SER A 391 24.93 10.67 -7.11
CA SER A 391 24.78 11.78 -6.16
C SER A 391 23.38 11.87 -5.51
N TRP A 392 22.36 11.23 -6.10
CA TRP A 392 21.00 11.16 -5.53
C TRP A 392 20.72 9.83 -4.82
N ILE A 393 21.72 8.97 -4.69
CA ILE A 393 21.62 7.65 -4.08
C ILE A 393 22.63 7.57 -2.94
N ARG A 394 22.18 7.18 -1.75
CA ARG A 394 23.02 7.19 -0.54
C ARG A 394 24.21 6.23 -0.66
N ASP A 395 23.96 4.99 -1.10
CA ASP A 395 24.97 3.97 -1.39
C ASP A 395 24.57 3.19 -2.65
N GLN A 396 25.14 3.56 -3.79
CA GLN A 396 24.81 2.92 -5.06
C GLN A 396 25.28 1.45 -5.12
N ASN A 397 26.36 1.10 -4.43
CA ASN A 397 26.84 -0.28 -4.41
C ASN A 397 25.86 -1.21 -3.66
N TYR A 398 25.23 -0.70 -2.63
CA TYR A 398 24.22 -1.44 -1.87
C TYR A 398 22.84 -1.39 -2.55
N SER A 399 22.40 -0.22 -2.96
CA SER A 399 21.03 0.06 -3.38
C SER A 399 20.77 -0.09 -4.87
N GLY A 400 21.81 -0.02 -5.70
CA GLY A 400 21.69 0.05 -7.16
C GLY A 400 21.60 1.47 -7.70
N PRO A 401 21.48 1.62 -9.04
CA PRO A 401 21.66 2.90 -9.74
C PRO A 401 20.38 3.70 -9.96
N PHE A 402 19.23 3.22 -9.48
CA PHE A 402 17.93 3.80 -9.77
C PHE A 402 17.31 4.46 -8.54
N THR A 403 16.45 5.45 -8.77
CA THR A 403 15.62 6.04 -7.70
C THR A 403 14.14 6.00 -8.07
N GLY A 404 13.27 6.00 -7.07
CA GLY A 404 11.82 6.12 -7.30
C GLY A 404 11.49 7.49 -7.89
N LYS A 405 10.48 7.55 -8.79
CA LYS A 405 10.04 8.79 -9.42
C LYS A 405 8.53 8.95 -9.43
N LYS A 406 7.80 7.86 -9.44
CA LYS A 406 6.35 7.81 -9.66
C LYS A 406 5.56 8.81 -8.80
N TRP A 407 5.92 8.97 -7.53
CA TRP A 407 5.23 9.81 -6.53
C TRP A 407 5.93 11.13 -6.25
N MET A 408 6.98 11.48 -7.03
CA MET A 408 7.74 12.69 -6.81
C MET A 408 6.98 13.93 -7.32
N TYR A 409 7.21 15.07 -6.68
CA TYR A 409 6.62 16.35 -7.06
C TYR A 409 7.53 17.12 -8.01
N TYR A 410 6.96 18.04 -8.76
CA TYR A 410 7.69 18.99 -9.59
C TYR A 410 8.37 20.04 -8.71
N LEU A 411 9.57 20.48 -9.09
CA LEU A 411 10.28 21.55 -8.40
C LEU A 411 9.42 22.83 -8.35
N SER A 412 8.77 23.16 -9.45
CA SER A 412 7.86 24.30 -9.55
C SER A 412 6.62 24.19 -8.64
N GLU A 413 6.22 22.98 -8.24
CA GLU A 413 5.09 22.68 -7.35
C GLU A 413 5.51 22.47 -5.88
N GLU A 414 6.80 22.54 -5.55
CA GLU A 414 7.32 22.18 -4.22
C GLU A 414 6.56 22.89 -3.08
N ASN A 415 6.39 24.19 -3.15
CA ASN A 415 5.76 24.96 -2.07
C ASN A 415 4.25 24.69 -1.91
N SER A 416 3.57 24.28 -2.98
CA SER A 416 2.13 23.94 -2.94
C SER A 416 1.87 22.47 -2.61
N THR A 417 2.88 21.62 -2.73
CA THR A 417 2.75 20.17 -2.56
C THR A 417 3.32 19.67 -1.24
N THR A 418 4.28 20.39 -0.65
CA THR A 418 5.02 19.92 0.53
C THR A 418 4.76 20.79 1.76
N HIS A 419 4.89 20.20 2.94
CA HIS A 419 4.89 20.95 4.19
C HIS A 419 6.12 21.87 4.28
N ALA A 420 5.94 23.08 4.84
CA ALA A 420 6.96 24.12 4.84
C ALA A 420 8.28 23.70 5.52
N THR A 421 8.23 22.87 6.56
CA THR A 421 9.40 22.44 7.35
C THR A 421 9.85 21.01 7.08
N ASP A 422 9.05 20.21 6.32
CA ASP A 422 9.42 18.85 5.92
C ASP A 422 8.95 18.60 4.47
N ARG A 423 9.88 18.77 3.53
CA ARG A 423 9.61 18.61 2.09
C ARG A 423 9.26 17.18 1.67
N ARG A 424 9.27 16.22 2.60
CA ARG A 424 8.90 14.81 2.41
C ARG A 424 7.44 14.54 2.81
N SER A 425 6.84 15.43 3.58
CA SER A 425 5.41 15.39 3.93
C SER A 425 4.62 16.11 2.85
N VAL A 426 3.82 15.38 2.07
CA VAL A 426 3.17 15.86 0.85
C VAL A 426 1.65 15.72 0.93
N ASN A 427 0.94 16.55 0.14
CA ASN A 427 -0.51 16.44 -0.05
C ASN A 427 -0.89 15.71 -1.36
N ASN A 428 0.04 14.92 -1.91
CA ASN A 428 -0.26 14.06 -3.04
C ASN A 428 -0.99 12.81 -2.53
N ASN A 429 -2.28 12.71 -2.83
CA ASN A 429 -3.14 11.60 -2.39
C ASN A 429 -2.63 10.26 -2.88
N PHE A 430 -2.83 9.21 -2.09
CA PHE A 430 -2.55 7.85 -2.53
C PHE A 430 -3.82 7.18 -3.09
N ARG A 431 -3.76 6.73 -4.35
CA ARG A 431 -4.86 6.06 -5.06
C ARG A 431 -4.88 4.58 -4.72
N LEU A 432 -5.69 4.19 -3.73
CA LEU A 432 -5.87 2.79 -3.34
C LEU A 432 -6.51 1.97 -4.47
N ILE A 433 -7.46 2.56 -5.18
CA ILE A 433 -8.09 1.96 -6.38
C ILE A 433 -8.34 3.05 -7.42
N ARG A 434 -7.90 2.80 -8.64
CA ARG A 434 -8.20 3.57 -9.84
C ARG A 434 -8.75 2.66 -10.94
N LEU A 435 -9.36 3.21 -11.98
CA LEU A 435 -10.06 2.43 -13.01
C LEU A 435 -9.13 1.41 -13.70
N SER A 436 -7.86 1.73 -13.87
CA SER A 436 -6.91 0.77 -14.44
C SER A 436 -6.74 -0.51 -13.60
N HIS A 437 -6.90 -0.44 -12.25
CA HIS A 437 -6.98 -1.65 -11.44
C HIS A 437 -8.19 -2.50 -11.85
N VAL A 438 -9.36 -1.88 -11.95
CA VAL A 438 -10.60 -2.58 -12.35
C VAL A 438 -10.46 -3.21 -13.73
N ILE A 439 -9.90 -2.46 -14.71
CA ILE A 439 -9.68 -2.96 -16.08
C ILE A 439 -8.74 -4.17 -16.09
N LEU A 440 -7.62 -4.12 -15.39
CA LEU A 440 -6.64 -5.21 -15.38
C LEU A 440 -7.08 -6.39 -14.53
N TRP A 441 -7.88 -6.19 -13.48
CA TRP A 441 -8.54 -7.28 -12.76
C TRP A 441 -9.63 -7.95 -13.59
N LEU A 442 -10.36 -7.18 -14.42
CA LEU A 442 -11.26 -7.75 -15.43
C LEU A 442 -10.49 -8.56 -16.49
N ALA A 443 -9.35 -8.04 -16.97
CA ALA A 443 -8.49 -8.77 -17.89
C ALA A 443 -8.04 -10.12 -17.29
N GLU A 444 -7.67 -10.13 -16.00
CA GLU A 444 -7.29 -11.34 -15.29
C GLU A 444 -8.46 -12.32 -15.16
N CYS A 445 -9.64 -11.85 -14.73
CA CYS A 445 -10.83 -12.69 -14.67
C CYS A 445 -11.18 -13.31 -16.04
N GLU A 446 -11.12 -12.53 -17.12
CA GLU A 446 -11.42 -13.02 -18.46
C GLU A 446 -10.39 -14.05 -18.95
N ALA A 447 -9.09 -13.82 -18.68
CA ALA A 447 -8.04 -14.77 -19.05
C ALA A 447 -8.18 -16.11 -18.31
N GLU A 448 -8.46 -16.07 -17.00
CA GLU A 448 -8.66 -17.26 -16.17
C GLU A 448 -9.98 -18.01 -16.49
N LEU A 449 -10.99 -17.30 -17.01
CA LEU A 449 -12.25 -17.89 -17.50
C LEU A 449 -12.17 -18.35 -18.96
N GLY A 450 -11.03 -18.19 -19.64
CA GLY A 450 -10.84 -18.61 -21.03
C GLY A 450 -11.35 -17.64 -22.09
N ASN A 451 -11.81 -16.44 -21.71
CA ASN A 451 -12.31 -15.41 -22.64
C ASN A 451 -11.15 -14.55 -23.16
N LEU A 452 -10.19 -15.17 -23.86
CA LEU A 452 -8.90 -14.61 -24.21
C LEU A 452 -8.99 -13.34 -25.06
N ALA A 453 -9.95 -13.24 -25.98
CA ALA A 453 -10.16 -12.05 -26.80
C ALA A 453 -10.58 -10.83 -25.96
N GLN A 454 -11.43 -11.05 -24.96
CA GLN A 454 -11.86 -9.97 -24.06
C GLN A 454 -10.74 -9.57 -23.10
N ALA A 455 -9.96 -10.52 -22.60
CA ALA A 455 -8.75 -10.24 -21.80
C ALA A 455 -7.77 -9.35 -22.57
N GLN A 456 -7.51 -9.67 -23.86
CA GLN A 456 -6.68 -8.85 -24.73
C GLN A 456 -7.24 -7.43 -24.91
N THR A 457 -8.56 -7.30 -25.07
CA THR A 457 -9.23 -6.00 -25.20
C THR A 457 -8.94 -5.12 -24.00
N TYR A 458 -9.08 -5.63 -22.77
CA TYR A 458 -8.79 -4.88 -21.54
C TYR A 458 -7.30 -4.52 -21.41
N VAL A 459 -6.40 -5.45 -21.69
CA VAL A 459 -4.95 -5.17 -21.70
C VAL A 459 -4.63 -4.07 -22.70
N ASN A 460 -5.21 -4.12 -23.91
CA ASN A 460 -4.97 -3.13 -24.94
C ASN A 460 -5.51 -1.72 -24.59
N LEU A 461 -6.55 -1.60 -23.75
CA LEU A 461 -6.97 -0.28 -23.23
C LEU A 461 -5.83 0.39 -22.46
N ILE A 462 -5.14 -0.34 -21.59
CA ILE A 462 -4.03 0.19 -20.79
C ILE A 462 -2.81 0.48 -21.69
N ARG A 463 -2.47 -0.42 -22.61
CA ARG A 463 -1.36 -0.22 -23.55
C ARG A 463 -1.58 0.97 -24.49
N ASN A 464 -2.82 1.17 -24.96
CA ASN A 464 -3.19 2.32 -25.77
C ASN A 464 -3.06 3.64 -24.97
N ARG A 465 -3.45 3.65 -23.68
CA ARG A 465 -3.22 4.81 -22.83
C ARG A 465 -1.71 5.06 -22.64
N ALA A 466 -0.90 4.01 -22.42
CA ALA A 466 0.55 4.15 -22.29
C ALA A 466 1.18 4.69 -23.58
N LYS A 467 0.73 4.22 -24.75
CA LYS A 467 1.16 4.70 -26.07
C LYS A 467 0.80 6.17 -26.31
N GLY A 468 -0.37 6.60 -25.89
CA GLY A 468 -0.85 7.97 -26.02
C GLY A 468 -0.37 8.93 -24.93
N SER A 469 0.30 8.43 -23.89
CA SER A 469 0.81 9.26 -22.80
C SER A 469 2.03 10.08 -23.28
N PRO A 470 2.19 11.33 -22.80
CA PRO A 470 3.42 12.09 -23.05
C PRO A 470 4.65 11.32 -22.54
N VAL A 471 5.74 11.40 -23.27
CA VAL A 471 7.04 10.89 -22.81
C VAL A 471 7.74 11.95 -21.96
N GLN A 472 8.44 11.54 -20.92
CA GLN A 472 9.15 12.46 -20.02
C GLN A 472 10.40 13.06 -20.70
N ASP A 473 11.07 12.28 -21.53
CA ASP A 473 12.31 12.66 -22.19
C ASP A 473 12.32 12.16 -23.64
N ALA A 474 12.24 13.08 -24.58
CA ALA A 474 12.19 12.75 -26.00
C ALA A 474 13.52 12.14 -26.54
N SER A 475 14.60 12.21 -25.76
CA SER A 475 15.88 11.56 -26.13
C SER A 475 15.88 10.07 -25.84
N VAL A 476 14.91 9.53 -25.12
CA VAL A 476 14.80 8.11 -24.80
C VAL A 476 14.07 7.36 -25.91
N ASN A 477 14.60 6.21 -26.32
CA ASN A 477 13.93 5.33 -27.27
C ASN A 477 12.76 4.62 -26.57
N THR A 478 11.58 5.25 -26.60
CA THR A 478 10.35 4.69 -26.01
C THR A 478 9.47 4.08 -27.08
N LYS A 479 8.99 2.86 -26.82
CA LYS A 479 8.07 2.18 -27.73
C LYS A 479 7.11 1.25 -26.99
N VAL A 480 5.81 1.43 -27.20
CA VAL A 480 4.76 0.54 -26.72
C VAL A 480 3.66 0.41 -27.76
N GLU A 481 3.24 -0.83 -28.04
CA GLU A 481 2.16 -1.11 -28.97
C GLU A 481 1.11 -2.04 -28.34
N PRO A 482 -0.18 -1.89 -28.66
CA PRO A 482 -1.18 -2.88 -28.30
C PRO A 482 -0.92 -4.21 -29.00
N TYR A 483 -1.36 -5.30 -28.41
CA TYR A 483 -1.33 -6.60 -29.10
C TYR A 483 -2.25 -6.58 -30.32
N ALA A 484 -1.79 -7.13 -31.44
CA ALA A 484 -2.59 -7.30 -32.63
C ALA A 484 -3.82 -8.19 -32.35
N THR A 485 -4.94 -7.91 -32.98
CA THR A 485 -6.20 -8.66 -32.80
C THR A 485 -5.97 -10.17 -32.91
N GLY A 486 -6.50 -10.92 -31.96
CA GLY A 486 -6.39 -12.38 -31.92
C GLY A 486 -5.09 -12.93 -31.33
N THR A 487 -4.13 -12.11 -30.93
CA THR A 487 -2.83 -12.57 -30.37
C THR A 487 -3.03 -13.50 -29.18
N PHE A 488 -3.90 -13.16 -28.20
CA PHE A 488 -4.12 -13.98 -27.02
C PHE A 488 -4.78 -15.33 -27.38
N ALA A 489 -5.76 -15.31 -28.26
CA ALA A 489 -6.41 -16.53 -28.74
C ALA A 489 -5.43 -17.46 -29.47
N THR A 490 -4.55 -16.91 -30.31
CA THR A 490 -3.55 -17.67 -31.08
C THR A 490 -2.43 -18.23 -30.18
N ARG A 491 -1.96 -17.44 -29.17
CA ARG A 491 -0.87 -17.86 -28.28
C ARG A 491 -1.34 -18.68 -27.09
N GLY A 492 -2.64 -18.72 -26.83
CA GLY A 492 -3.27 -19.54 -25.80
C GLY A 492 -3.32 -18.93 -24.40
N ALA A 493 -4.03 -19.61 -23.51
CA ALA A 493 -4.36 -19.12 -22.17
C ALA A 493 -3.12 -18.81 -21.30
N ALA A 494 -2.11 -19.64 -21.32
CA ALA A 494 -0.90 -19.43 -20.53
C ALA A 494 -0.18 -18.13 -20.90
N PHE A 495 -0.08 -17.82 -22.19
CA PHE A 495 0.45 -16.56 -22.66
C PHE A 495 -0.44 -15.36 -22.24
N ALA A 496 -1.76 -15.49 -22.39
CA ALA A 496 -2.71 -14.44 -22.04
C ALA A 496 -2.61 -14.09 -20.54
N ILE A 497 -2.54 -15.10 -19.67
CA ILE A 497 -2.36 -14.92 -18.23
C ILE A 497 -1.02 -14.21 -17.95
N ASN A 498 0.09 -14.63 -18.57
CA ASN A 498 1.38 -13.98 -18.41
C ASN A 498 1.33 -12.51 -18.87
N ALA A 499 0.73 -12.24 -20.03
CA ALA A 499 0.60 -10.90 -20.58
C ALA A 499 -0.23 -9.97 -19.66
N VAL A 500 -1.32 -10.46 -19.08
CA VAL A 500 -2.13 -9.71 -18.09
C VAL A 500 -1.30 -9.41 -16.84
N ARG A 501 -0.63 -10.41 -16.27
CA ARG A 501 0.20 -10.26 -15.05
C ARG A 501 1.38 -9.30 -15.28
N HIS A 502 1.98 -9.37 -16.46
CA HIS A 502 3.05 -8.45 -16.85
C HIS A 502 2.52 -7.01 -17.00
N GLU A 503 1.37 -6.82 -17.65
CA GLU A 503 0.76 -5.49 -17.79
C GLU A 503 0.35 -4.90 -16.43
N GLN A 504 -0.15 -5.72 -15.50
CA GLN A 504 -0.39 -5.30 -14.11
C GLN A 504 0.91 -4.83 -13.45
N ARG A 505 2.02 -5.56 -13.64
CA ARG A 505 3.32 -5.18 -13.10
C ARG A 505 3.77 -3.81 -13.63
N LEU A 506 3.72 -3.58 -14.97
CA LEU A 506 4.15 -2.30 -15.55
C LEU A 506 3.26 -1.14 -15.11
N GLU A 507 1.97 -1.37 -15.00
CA GLU A 507 1.00 -0.33 -14.62
C GLU A 507 1.08 0.03 -13.13
N PHE A 508 1.23 -0.97 -12.26
CA PHE A 508 1.18 -0.81 -10.80
C PHE A 508 2.54 -0.88 -10.12
N ALA A 509 3.64 -0.88 -10.89
CA ALA A 509 4.99 -0.85 -10.33
C ALA A 509 5.14 0.25 -9.28
N MET A 510 5.81 -0.04 -8.19
CA MET A 510 6.04 0.90 -7.08
C MET A 510 4.75 1.40 -6.38
N GLU A 511 3.65 0.64 -6.46
CA GLU A 511 2.40 0.90 -5.73
C GLU A 511 2.13 -0.16 -4.63
N GLY A 512 3.13 -1.01 -4.28
CA GLY A 512 3.05 -1.97 -3.17
C GLY A 512 2.13 -3.17 -3.39
N HIS A 513 1.84 -3.54 -4.64
CA HIS A 513 0.96 -4.67 -4.97
C HIS A 513 1.72 -5.96 -5.25
N ARG A 514 2.91 -5.87 -5.84
CA ARG A 514 3.62 -6.96 -6.51
C ARG A 514 3.79 -8.23 -5.67
N PHE A 515 4.25 -8.13 -4.43
CA PHE A 515 4.45 -9.30 -3.57
C PHE A 515 3.14 -10.08 -3.36
N PHE A 516 2.08 -9.38 -3.02
CA PHE A 516 0.77 -9.99 -2.78
C PHE A 516 0.16 -10.59 -4.05
N ASP A 517 0.43 -10.00 -5.21
CA ASP A 517 0.02 -10.56 -6.49
C ASP A 517 0.77 -11.87 -6.80
N LEU A 518 2.09 -11.91 -6.60
CA LEU A 518 2.87 -13.13 -6.77
C LEU A 518 2.39 -14.28 -5.86
N VAL A 519 2.07 -13.95 -4.60
CA VAL A 519 1.54 -14.93 -3.63
C VAL A 519 0.17 -15.45 -4.05
N ARG A 520 -0.81 -14.58 -4.37
CA ARG A 520 -2.15 -15.02 -4.76
C ARG A 520 -2.19 -15.78 -6.08
N TRP A 521 -1.24 -15.51 -6.99
CA TRP A 521 -1.06 -16.29 -8.22
C TRP A 521 -0.39 -17.64 -7.98
N GLY A 522 0.23 -17.86 -6.82
CA GLY A 522 0.94 -19.10 -6.47
C GLY A 522 2.28 -19.27 -7.18
N ILE A 523 2.92 -18.16 -7.58
CA ILE A 523 4.20 -18.14 -8.30
C ILE A 523 5.33 -17.45 -7.54
N ALA A 524 5.08 -16.98 -6.32
CA ALA A 524 6.04 -16.18 -5.54
C ALA A 524 7.38 -16.92 -5.37
N GLU A 525 7.38 -18.17 -4.94
CA GLU A 525 8.62 -18.93 -4.72
C GLU A 525 9.48 -19.02 -5.98
N LYS A 526 8.89 -19.30 -7.12
CA LYS A 526 9.59 -19.42 -8.39
C LYS A 526 10.16 -18.08 -8.85
N VAL A 527 9.33 -17.05 -8.85
CA VAL A 527 9.70 -15.71 -9.35
C VAL A 527 10.75 -15.07 -8.45
N LEU A 528 10.53 -15.12 -7.12
CA LEU A 528 11.44 -14.46 -6.17
C LEU A 528 12.79 -15.17 -6.03
N ASN A 529 12.84 -16.51 -6.17
CA ASN A 529 14.11 -17.22 -6.24
C ASN A 529 14.87 -16.95 -7.56
N ALA A 530 14.18 -16.81 -8.67
CA ALA A 530 14.78 -16.38 -9.93
C ALA A 530 15.32 -14.93 -9.84
N TYR A 531 14.57 -14.04 -9.16
CA TYR A 531 15.00 -12.68 -8.84
C TYR A 531 16.28 -12.68 -7.99
N VAL A 532 16.31 -13.40 -6.88
CA VAL A 532 17.50 -13.53 -6.01
C VAL A 532 18.70 -14.03 -6.82
N ALA A 533 18.54 -15.09 -7.59
CA ALA A 533 19.61 -15.65 -8.41
C ALA A 533 20.17 -14.64 -9.43
N LYS A 534 19.31 -13.78 -9.99
CA LYS A 534 19.71 -12.77 -10.98
C LYS A 534 20.31 -11.51 -10.34
N GLU A 535 19.76 -11.06 -9.20
CA GLU A 535 20.21 -9.84 -8.53
C GLU A 535 21.44 -10.06 -7.63
N SER A 536 21.75 -11.30 -7.23
CA SER A 536 22.94 -11.62 -6.44
C SER A 536 24.22 -11.77 -7.25
N VAL A 537 24.13 -11.81 -8.59
CA VAL A 537 25.28 -11.98 -9.47
C VAL A 537 25.77 -10.65 -10.07
N SER A 538 26.92 -10.68 -10.72
CA SER A 538 27.47 -9.52 -11.41
C SER A 538 26.61 -9.10 -12.60
N GLY A 539 26.36 -7.81 -12.73
CA GLY A 539 25.85 -7.17 -13.93
C GLY A 539 26.98 -6.70 -14.84
N ARG A 540 26.61 -6.25 -16.03
CA ARG A 540 27.55 -5.68 -17.00
C ARG A 540 27.15 -4.25 -17.33
N GLY A 541 28.06 -3.31 -17.10
CA GLY A 541 27.87 -1.91 -17.49
C GLY A 541 27.92 -1.75 -19.03
N TRP A 542 27.38 -0.66 -19.52
CA TRP A 542 27.36 -0.27 -20.93
C TRP A 542 28.79 -0.17 -21.51
N ASP A 543 29.77 0.18 -20.68
CA ASP A 543 31.22 0.30 -20.99
C ASP A 543 31.96 -1.03 -20.86
N GLY A 544 31.26 -2.14 -20.68
CA GLY A 544 31.84 -3.48 -20.52
C GLY A 544 32.36 -3.81 -19.12
N ARG A 545 32.35 -2.86 -18.17
CA ARG A 545 32.75 -3.15 -16.79
C ARG A 545 31.75 -4.09 -16.12
N THR A 546 32.25 -4.85 -15.16
CA THR A 546 31.40 -5.70 -14.29
C THR A 546 31.18 -5.04 -12.94
N PHE A 547 30.01 -5.24 -12.37
CA PHE A 547 29.68 -4.83 -11.01
C PHE A 547 28.82 -5.91 -10.34
N THR A 548 28.90 -6.04 -9.02
CA THR A 548 28.00 -6.91 -8.27
C THR A 548 26.74 -6.13 -7.96
N LYS A 549 25.57 -6.69 -8.33
CA LYS A 549 24.29 -6.01 -8.08
C LYS A 549 24.00 -5.93 -6.59
N ARG A 550 23.72 -7.06 -5.97
CA ARG A 550 23.34 -7.13 -4.53
C ARG A 550 23.96 -8.34 -3.88
N ALA A 551 25.23 -8.22 -3.47
CA ALA A 551 25.98 -9.32 -2.86
C ALA A 551 25.30 -9.90 -1.61
N TYR A 552 24.53 -9.09 -0.87
CA TYR A 552 23.82 -9.52 0.34
C TYR A 552 22.65 -10.48 0.06
N LEU A 553 22.21 -10.64 -1.19
CA LEU A 553 21.20 -11.63 -1.58
C LEU A 553 21.80 -13.02 -1.86
N VAL A 554 23.13 -13.16 -1.93
CA VAL A 554 23.78 -14.47 -2.14
C VAL A 554 23.33 -15.46 -1.05
N GLY A 555 22.83 -16.62 -1.47
CA GLY A 555 22.38 -17.67 -0.57
C GLY A 555 21.02 -17.41 0.11
N LYS A 556 20.34 -16.31 -0.22
CA LYS A 556 18.97 -16.07 0.27
C LYS A 556 17.98 -16.87 -0.57
N THR A 557 16.93 -17.36 0.09
CA THR A 557 15.94 -18.23 -0.55
C THR A 557 14.55 -17.89 -0.03
N PHE A 558 13.62 -17.68 -0.93
CA PHE A 558 12.19 -17.63 -0.64
C PHE A 558 11.65 -19.05 -0.58
N THR A 559 10.87 -19.37 0.45
CA THR A 559 10.26 -20.69 0.62
C THR A 559 8.75 -20.58 0.84
N ALA A 560 8.03 -21.67 0.82
CA ALA A 560 6.57 -21.69 1.00
C ALA A 560 6.10 -20.98 2.30
N LYS A 561 6.89 -21.01 3.39
CA LYS A 561 6.56 -20.28 4.63
C LYS A 561 6.46 -18.77 4.40
N ASN A 562 7.26 -18.23 3.48
CA ASN A 562 7.30 -16.80 3.18
C ASN A 562 6.10 -16.31 2.33
N ASN A 563 5.13 -17.17 2.01
CA ASN A 563 3.85 -16.71 1.44
C ASN A 563 3.00 -15.94 2.46
N LEU A 564 3.25 -16.13 3.76
CA LEU A 564 2.61 -15.41 4.85
C LEU A 564 3.67 -14.83 5.77
N TYR A 565 3.45 -13.63 6.25
CA TYR A 565 4.27 -13.04 7.30
C TYR A 565 4.03 -13.73 8.64
N PRO A 566 5.03 -13.78 9.55
CA PRO A 566 4.80 -14.29 10.90
C PRO A 566 3.85 -13.37 11.67
N ILE A 567 2.94 -13.97 12.45
CA ILE A 567 2.14 -13.22 13.42
C ILE A 567 3.11 -12.68 14.48
N PRO A 568 3.02 -11.40 14.88
CA PRO A 568 3.96 -10.83 15.83
C PRO A 568 3.99 -11.60 17.15
N ALA A 569 5.20 -11.87 17.66
CA ALA A 569 5.38 -12.67 18.88
C ALA A 569 4.67 -12.06 20.09
N ASP A 570 4.72 -10.74 20.24
CA ASP A 570 4.05 -10.02 21.32
C ASP A 570 2.53 -10.22 21.29
N GLU A 571 1.93 -10.26 20.08
CA GLU A 571 0.48 -10.42 19.93
C GLU A 571 0.04 -11.85 20.32
N ILE A 572 0.85 -12.86 19.99
CA ILE A 572 0.61 -14.24 20.44
C ILE A 572 0.73 -14.30 21.97
N LEU A 573 1.77 -13.69 22.54
CA LEU A 573 1.99 -13.65 23.98
C LEU A 573 0.85 -12.93 24.72
N ASN A 574 0.38 -11.80 24.19
CA ASN A 574 -0.69 -10.99 24.78
C ASN A 574 -2.08 -11.63 24.60
N SER A 575 -2.23 -12.61 23.72
CA SER A 575 -3.50 -13.28 23.45
C SER A 575 -3.85 -14.41 24.42
N GLN A 576 -3.24 -14.45 25.61
CA GLN A 576 -3.41 -15.57 26.54
C GLN A 576 -4.78 -15.56 27.21
N LYS A 577 -5.41 -16.76 27.22
CA LYS A 577 -6.58 -17.10 28.00
C LYS A 577 -6.31 -18.40 28.75
N ASP A 578 -6.51 -18.38 30.05
CA ASP A 578 -6.26 -19.55 30.92
C ASP A 578 -4.85 -20.16 30.74
N GLY A 579 -3.84 -19.29 30.56
CA GLY A 579 -2.43 -19.69 30.39
C GLY A 579 -2.07 -20.24 29.02
N LYS A 580 -2.97 -20.14 28.01
CA LYS A 580 -2.73 -20.56 26.62
C LYS A 580 -3.02 -19.42 25.65
N SER A 581 -2.16 -19.24 24.68
CA SER A 581 -2.40 -18.29 23.59
C SER A 581 -3.58 -18.74 22.74
N VAL A 582 -4.52 -17.83 22.46
CA VAL A 582 -5.62 -18.08 21.53
C VAL A 582 -5.21 -17.89 20.07
N LEU A 583 -4.10 -17.19 19.83
CA LEU A 583 -3.50 -17.06 18.50
C LEU A 583 -2.50 -18.21 18.27
N THR A 584 -2.53 -18.71 17.03
CA THR A 584 -1.60 -19.73 16.54
C THR A 584 -0.70 -19.12 15.48
N GLN A 585 0.61 -19.34 15.57
CA GLN A 585 1.60 -18.85 14.61
C GLN A 585 1.41 -19.50 13.23
N ASN A 586 1.79 -18.78 12.19
CA ASN A 586 1.85 -19.32 10.84
C ASN A 586 2.90 -20.43 10.74
N PRO A 587 2.67 -21.47 9.91
CA PRO A 587 3.58 -22.58 9.77
C PRO A 587 4.99 -22.16 9.37
N GLY A 588 6.00 -22.66 10.09
CA GLY A 588 7.42 -22.40 9.82
C GLY A 588 8.04 -21.25 10.60
N TYR A 589 7.24 -20.59 11.46
CA TYR A 589 7.72 -19.52 12.36
C TYR A 589 7.59 -19.86 13.82
#